data_08ceeecd748c2901a653daaaca5d376d
#
_entry.id   08ceeecd748c2901a653daaaca5d376d
#
_cell.length_a   1.000
_cell.length_b   1.000
_cell.length_c   1.000
_cell.angle_alpha   90.00
_cell.angle_beta   90.00
_cell.angle_gamma   90.00
#
_symmetry.space_group_name_H-M   'P 1'
#
loop_
_entity.id
_entity.type
_entity.pdbx_description
1 polymer ?
#
loop_
_entity_poly.entity_id
_entity_poly.type
_entity_poly.pdbx_seq_one_letter_code
_entity_poly.pdbx_strand_id
1 'polypeptide(L)'
;MSKNISKLSGRIGLKDNLFQKLSERSINSKNGEGFKELADKYNVGVSTIYGAESFYEFLRPEHRAKKAFVCNGSACMCAGTQKNLKKKLQEKLGDDKVGEMFCLGYCYENHAFHYDGENYAGNDIQKIDQIVKGDEIIQEKFISKSYATTSFLMDDKLSNIEKFKNNLSKFLKHEKKDIIKSLLSSNLTGRGGAGFPTGMKWDFCSKAKSEKKYVICNADEGDSGAFSDRYLLEDQPLKVIFGMVICGYVIGGNEGVLYIRGEYPKSIEALNGSINILKEKGLLGENILNTDFSFDLN
;
A
#
# COMPACT_ATOMS: atom_id res chain seq x y z
N MET A 1 -19.98 -10.22 30.64
CA MET A 1 -19.99 -9.76 29.23
C MET A 1 -18.63 -9.14 28.92
N SER A 2 -17.84 -9.74 28.02
CA SER A 2 -16.61 -9.10 27.59
C SER A 2 -16.95 -7.82 26.83
N LYS A 3 -16.46 -6.67 27.29
CA LYS A 3 -16.55 -5.43 26.52
C LYS A 3 -15.81 -5.66 25.22
N ASN A 4 -16.44 -5.34 24.09
CA ASN A 4 -15.80 -5.45 22.79
C ASN A 4 -14.53 -4.58 22.79
N ILE A 5 -13.38 -5.21 22.58
CA ILE A 5 -12.06 -4.56 22.54
C ILE A 5 -12.05 -3.39 21.53
N SER A 6 -12.83 -3.47 20.45
CA SER A 6 -12.97 -2.37 19.49
C SER A 6 -13.60 -1.10 20.08
N LYS A 7 -14.43 -1.23 21.11
CA LYS A 7 -14.98 -0.08 21.86
C LYS A 7 -14.01 0.47 22.90
N LEU A 8 -13.04 -0.34 23.32
CA LEU A 8 -11.99 0.09 24.25
C LEU A 8 -10.81 0.74 23.52
N SER A 9 -10.62 0.46 22.25
CA SER A 9 -9.47 0.95 21.49
C SER A 9 -9.53 2.43 21.13
N GLY A 10 -10.55 3.21 21.52
CA GLY A 10 -10.62 4.68 21.36
C GLY A 10 -10.12 5.18 20.00
N ARG A 11 -10.36 4.41 18.94
CA ARG A 11 -9.79 4.68 17.63
C ARG A 11 -10.22 6.05 17.14
N ILE A 12 -9.26 6.92 16.94
CA ILE A 12 -9.44 8.32 16.53
C ILE A 12 -9.76 8.42 15.02
N GLY A 13 -10.31 7.39 14.41
CA GLY A 13 -10.62 7.36 12.99
C GLY A 13 -9.39 7.32 12.08
N LEU A 14 -9.62 7.24 10.78
CA LEU A 14 -8.55 7.04 9.79
C LEU A 14 -7.76 8.33 9.48
N LYS A 15 -8.28 9.50 9.87
CA LYS A 15 -7.66 10.81 9.58
C LYS A 15 -6.47 11.17 10.48
N ASP A 16 -6.37 10.56 11.67
CA ASP A 16 -5.28 10.80 12.63
C ASP A 16 -4.51 9.48 12.82
N ASN A 17 -3.42 9.36 12.13
CA ASN A 17 -2.71 8.10 11.96
C ASN A 17 -1.42 8.10 12.79
N LEU A 18 -1.22 7.02 13.55
CA LEU A 18 -0.07 6.83 14.43
C LEU A 18 1.27 6.87 13.67
N PHE A 19 1.33 6.29 12.47
CA PHE A 19 2.57 6.24 11.69
C PHE A 19 3.03 7.63 11.28
N GLN A 20 2.11 8.51 10.88
CA GLN A 20 2.42 9.90 10.59
C GLN A 20 2.98 10.61 11.83
N LYS A 21 2.37 10.39 13.01
CA LYS A 21 2.86 10.99 14.25
C LYS A 21 4.24 10.46 14.64
N LEU A 22 4.54 9.21 14.37
CA LEU A 22 5.87 8.65 14.57
C LEU A 22 6.89 9.21 13.59
N SER A 23 6.52 9.40 12.32
CA SER A 23 7.42 9.96 11.30
C SER A 23 7.74 11.44 11.54
N GLU A 24 6.81 12.21 12.14
CA GLU A 24 6.99 13.63 12.51
C GLU A 24 7.91 13.83 13.73
N ARG A 25 8.32 12.76 14.40
CA ARG A 25 9.17 12.88 15.59
C ARG A 25 10.54 13.45 15.22
N SER A 26 11.00 14.36 16.07
CA SER A 26 12.31 15.01 15.90
C SER A 26 13.47 13.98 15.86
N ILE A 27 14.45 14.23 15.02
CA ILE A 27 15.72 13.48 14.95
C ILE A 27 16.38 13.39 16.32
N ASN A 28 16.22 14.43 17.15
CA ASN A 28 16.81 14.52 18.49
C ASN A 28 15.94 13.90 19.60
N SER A 29 14.74 13.38 19.26
CA SER A 29 13.91 12.70 20.26
C SER A 29 14.58 11.43 20.75
N LYS A 30 14.67 11.26 22.07
CA LYS A 30 15.18 10.02 22.67
C LYS A 30 14.24 8.85 22.37
N ASN A 31 14.80 7.65 22.30
CA ASN A 31 13.99 6.43 22.18
C ASN A 31 13.01 6.35 23.36
N GLY A 32 11.73 6.14 23.03
CA GLY A 32 10.66 6.04 24.04
C GLY A 32 10.12 7.37 24.55
N GLU A 33 10.74 8.51 24.22
CA GLU A 33 10.22 9.83 24.62
C GLU A 33 8.85 10.09 23.96
N GLY A 34 7.87 10.52 24.75
CA GLY A 34 6.50 10.77 24.26
C GLY A 34 5.68 9.52 23.91
N PHE A 35 6.20 8.32 24.12
CA PHE A 35 5.47 7.08 23.82
C PHE A 35 4.22 6.92 24.67
N LYS A 36 4.28 7.33 25.91
CA LYS A 36 3.13 7.26 26.82
C LYS A 36 2.00 8.18 26.33
N GLU A 37 2.31 9.40 25.93
CA GLU A 37 1.33 10.37 25.39
C GLU A 37 0.69 9.85 24.10
N LEU A 38 1.48 9.27 23.20
CA LEU A 38 0.96 8.62 21.99
C LEU A 38 0.09 7.41 22.33
N ALA A 39 0.53 6.58 23.27
CA ALA A 39 -0.20 5.40 23.70
C ALA A 39 -1.57 5.79 24.29
N ASP A 40 -1.59 6.81 25.16
CA ASP A 40 -2.82 7.33 25.76
C ASP A 40 -3.73 7.96 24.68
N LYS A 41 -3.15 8.75 23.76
CA LYS A 41 -3.90 9.38 22.67
C LYS A 41 -4.58 8.36 21.75
N TYR A 42 -3.86 7.30 21.37
CA TYR A 42 -4.38 6.27 20.47
C TYR A 42 -5.05 5.09 21.19
N ASN A 43 -5.11 5.15 22.52
CA ASN A 43 -5.65 4.10 23.39
C ASN A 43 -5.07 2.71 23.05
N VAL A 44 -3.75 2.64 22.95
CA VAL A 44 -2.95 1.42 22.70
C VAL A 44 -1.88 1.28 23.78
N GLY A 45 -1.27 0.11 23.86
CA GLY A 45 -0.14 -0.10 24.78
C GLY A 45 1.12 0.65 24.33
N VAL A 46 1.97 1.08 25.26
CA VAL A 46 3.29 1.66 24.96
C VAL A 46 4.13 0.69 24.14
N SER A 47 4.01 -0.62 24.38
CA SER A 47 4.68 -1.66 23.60
C SER A 47 4.27 -1.65 22.12
N THR A 48 3.02 -1.28 21.81
CA THR A 48 2.54 -1.15 20.42
C THR A 48 3.23 0.03 19.72
N ILE A 49 3.40 1.14 20.42
CA ILE A 49 4.11 2.33 19.90
C ILE A 49 5.57 1.97 19.62
N TYR A 50 6.25 1.34 20.61
CA TYR A 50 7.64 0.88 20.45
C TYR A 50 7.77 -0.14 19.30
N GLY A 51 6.84 -1.10 19.22
CA GLY A 51 6.83 -2.09 18.15
C GLY A 51 6.69 -1.44 16.76
N ALA A 52 5.80 -0.45 16.60
CA ALA A 52 5.65 0.28 15.35
C ALA A 52 6.93 1.04 14.99
N GLU A 53 7.52 1.80 15.93
CA GLU A 53 8.73 2.59 15.66
C GLU A 53 9.93 1.71 15.32
N SER A 54 10.08 0.55 15.97
CA SER A 54 11.23 -0.34 15.76
C SER A 54 11.08 -1.28 14.55
N PHE A 55 9.86 -1.53 14.11
CA PHE A 55 9.58 -2.46 13.01
C PHE A 55 9.70 -1.79 11.63
N TYR A 56 9.05 -0.63 11.45
CA TYR A 56 9.01 0.03 10.13
C TYR A 56 10.29 0.81 9.85
N GLU A 57 10.92 0.52 8.70
CA GLU A 57 12.23 1.06 8.33
C GLU A 57 12.31 2.60 8.41
N PHE A 58 11.32 3.31 7.87
CA PHE A 58 11.30 4.77 7.90
C PHE A 58 10.99 5.38 9.27
N LEU A 59 10.53 4.58 10.24
CA LEU A 59 10.23 5.06 11.59
C LEU A 59 11.39 4.82 12.56
N ARG A 60 12.35 3.97 12.20
CA ARG A 60 13.49 3.63 13.06
C ARG A 60 14.30 4.86 13.45
N PRO A 61 14.65 5.02 14.72
CA PRO A 61 15.43 6.17 15.20
C PRO A 61 16.75 6.38 14.46
N GLU A 62 17.46 5.29 14.14
CA GLU A 62 18.74 5.31 13.42
C GLU A 62 18.61 5.76 11.96
N HIS A 63 17.40 5.74 11.41
CA HIS A 63 17.10 6.16 10.03
C HIS A 63 16.69 7.62 9.90
N ARG A 64 16.28 8.28 10.97
CA ARG A 64 15.78 9.67 10.94
C ARG A 64 16.74 10.69 10.35
N ALA A 65 18.05 10.47 10.51
CA ALA A 65 19.09 11.37 9.98
C ALA A 65 19.57 10.98 8.57
N LYS A 66 19.11 9.85 8.03
CA LYS A 66 19.54 9.34 6.72
C LYS A 66 18.78 10.05 5.60
N LYS A 67 19.46 10.26 4.48
CA LYS A 67 18.89 10.84 3.26
C LYS A 67 18.72 9.79 2.17
N ALA A 68 19.60 8.80 2.15
CA ALA A 68 19.56 7.72 1.17
C ALA A 68 19.59 6.36 1.87
N PHE A 69 18.92 5.38 1.28
CA PHE A 69 18.90 4.00 1.75
C PHE A 69 19.19 3.05 0.60
N VAL A 70 20.18 2.21 0.78
CA VAL A 70 20.51 1.15 -0.18
C VAL A 70 19.64 -0.07 0.11
N CYS A 71 19.05 -0.65 -0.91
CA CYS A 71 18.24 -1.86 -0.77
C CYS A 71 19.12 -3.05 -0.36
N ASN A 72 18.83 -3.61 0.81
CA ASN A 72 19.51 -4.80 1.34
C ASN A 72 18.62 -6.06 1.24
N GLY A 73 17.70 -6.09 0.29
CA GLY A 73 16.87 -7.25 -0.04
C GLY A 73 17.68 -8.35 -0.71
N SER A 74 17.24 -9.62 -0.56
CA SER A 74 17.96 -10.81 -1.01
C SER A 74 18.35 -10.77 -2.49
N ALA A 75 17.50 -10.26 -3.38
CA ALA A 75 17.80 -10.14 -4.81
C ALA A 75 19.01 -9.23 -5.07
N CYS A 76 19.05 -8.04 -4.47
CA CYS A 76 20.18 -7.12 -4.55
C CYS A 76 21.44 -7.70 -3.89
N MET A 77 21.28 -8.42 -2.77
CA MET A 77 22.40 -9.11 -2.10
C MET A 77 23.01 -10.19 -3.00
N CYS A 78 22.19 -11.05 -3.60
CA CYS A 78 22.65 -12.09 -4.52
C CYS A 78 23.32 -11.50 -5.78
N ALA A 79 22.85 -10.34 -6.26
CA ALA A 79 23.49 -9.63 -7.37
C ALA A 79 24.80 -8.94 -6.97
N GLY A 80 25.12 -8.83 -5.67
CA GLY A 80 26.36 -8.24 -5.18
C GLY A 80 26.51 -6.74 -5.43
N THR A 81 25.39 -6.02 -5.59
CA THR A 81 25.38 -4.64 -6.08
C THR A 81 25.51 -3.58 -4.98
N GLN A 82 25.21 -3.92 -3.72
CA GLN A 82 25.05 -2.97 -2.62
C GLN A 82 26.35 -2.25 -2.24
N LYS A 83 27.47 -2.95 -2.14
CA LYS A 83 28.72 -2.34 -1.68
C LYS A 83 29.16 -1.18 -2.55
N ASN A 84 29.12 -1.37 -3.88
CA ASN A 84 29.49 -0.33 -4.84
C ASN A 84 28.50 0.84 -4.80
N LEU A 85 27.20 0.53 -4.78
CA LEU A 85 26.16 1.55 -4.70
C LEU A 85 26.26 2.37 -3.42
N LYS A 86 26.41 1.72 -2.27
CA LYS A 86 26.57 2.38 -0.97
C LYS A 86 27.78 3.32 -0.97
N LYS A 87 28.93 2.85 -1.48
CA LYS A 87 30.15 3.66 -1.57
C LYS A 87 29.92 4.91 -2.44
N LYS A 88 29.30 4.78 -3.61
CA LYS A 88 28.98 5.91 -4.47
C LYS A 88 28.06 6.94 -3.80
N LEU A 89 27.03 6.49 -3.09
CA LEU A 89 26.16 7.39 -2.35
C LEU A 89 26.86 8.07 -1.17
N GLN A 90 27.71 7.34 -0.44
CA GLN A 90 28.50 7.88 0.66
C GLN A 90 29.51 8.94 0.21
N GLU A 91 30.16 8.75 -0.92
CA GLU A 91 31.07 9.73 -1.54
C GLU A 91 30.36 11.05 -1.87
N LYS A 92 29.05 11.02 -2.14
CA LYS A 92 28.27 12.22 -2.50
C LYS A 92 27.55 12.86 -1.31
N LEU A 93 27.04 12.05 -0.39
CA LEU A 93 26.17 12.52 0.69
C LEU A 93 26.86 12.56 2.06
N GLY A 94 27.95 11.82 2.23
CA GLY A 94 28.60 11.54 3.52
C GLY A 94 28.13 10.22 4.13
N ASP A 95 29.00 9.58 4.91
CA ASP A 95 28.76 8.26 5.50
C ASP A 95 27.57 8.23 6.45
N ASP A 96 27.38 9.31 7.19
CA ASP A 96 26.29 9.46 8.15
C ASP A 96 24.91 9.63 7.50
N LYS A 97 24.84 9.95 6.21
CA LYS A 97 23.59 10.19 5.47
C LYS A 97 23.07 8.97 4.69
N VAL A 98 23.86 7.90 4.63
CA VAL A 98 23.48 6.69 3.87
C VAL A 98 23.19 5.55 4.84
N GLY A 99 22.00 4.96 4.70
CA GLY A 99 21.54 3.79 5.44
C GLY A 99 21.27 2.60 4.52
N GLU A 100 20.74 1.57 5.12
CA GLU A 100 20.29 0.35 4.43
C GLU A 100 18.85 0.06 4.84
N MET A 101 18.06 -0.49 3.94
CA MET A 101 16.70 -0.94 4.23
C MET A 101 16.33 -2.18 3.44
N PHE A 102 15.33 -2.92 3.91
CA PHE A 102 14.86 -4.09 3.20
C PHE A 102 13.89 -3.72 2.09
N CYS A 103 14.01 -4.44 1.04
CA CYS A 103 13.37 -4.54 -0.24
C CYS A 103 12.54 -3.32 -0.69
N LEU A 104 13.11 -2.58 -1.65
CA LEU A 104 12.42 -1.48 -2.34
C LEU A 104 11.52 -1.94 -3.51
N GLY A 105 11.38 -3.27 -3.71
CA GLY A 105 10.54 -3.85 -4.77
C GLY A 105 11.12 -3.81 -6.19
N TYR A 106 12.41 -3.48 -6.36
CA TYR A 106 13.09 -3.45 -7.68
C TYR A 106 13.98 -4.68 -7.90
N CYS A 107 13.50 -5.84 -7.47
CA CYS A 107 14.27 -7.09 -7.47
C CYS A 107 14.67 -7.58 -8.87
N TYR A 108 13.96 -7.16 -9.91
CA TYR A 108 14.23 -7.47 -11.31
C TYR A 108 15.33 -6.60 -11.95
N GLU A 109 15.64 -5.42 -11.37
CA GLU A 109 16.66 -4.50 -11.89
C GLU A 109 17.94 -4.47 -11.06
N ASN A 110 17.83 -4.75 -9.77
CA ASN A 110 18.89 -4.58 -8.77
C ASN A 110 19.39 -3.11 -8.64
N HIS A 111 20.50 -2.86 -7.96
CA HIS A 111 21.02 -1.52 -7.68
C HIS A 111 20.01 -0.56 -7.08
N ALA A 112 19.00 -1.08 -6.38
CA ALA A 112 17.90 -0.28 -5.87
C ALA A 112 18.34 0.56 -4.66
N PHE A 113 17.94 1.83 -4.65
CA PHE A 113 18.12 2.75 -3.54
C PHE A 113 16.96 3.74 -3.44
N HIS A 114 16.73 4.22 -2.24
CA HIS A 114 15.78 5.27 -1.95
C HIS A 114 16.55 6.57 -1.68
N TYR A 115 16.10 7.68 -2.24
CA TYR A 115 16.65 9.01 -1.98
C TYR A 115 15.56 10.07 -2.14
N ASP A 116 15.44 10.94 -1.13
CA ASP A 116 14.53 12.10 -1.13
C ASP A 116 13.06 11.76 -1.51
N GLY A 117 12.54 10.68 -0.93
CA GLY A 117 11.15 10.24 -1.16
C GLY A 117 10.93 9.36 -2.39
N GLU A 118 11.94 9.16 -3.24
CA GLU A 118 11.84 8.42 -4.49
C GLU A 118 12.73 7.18 -4.51
N ASN A 119 12.34 6.18 -5.31
CA ASN A 119 13.12 4.97 -5.54
C ASN A 119 13.77 4.98 -6.92
N TYR A 120 15.01 4.53 -6.94
CA TYR A 120 15.85 4.40 -8.13
C TYR A 120 16.40 2.99 -8.23
N ALA A 121 16.65 2.48 -9.45
CA ALA A 121 17.16 1.12 -9.64
C ALA A 121 17.90 0.99 -10.99
N GLY A 122 18.52 -0.16 -11.20
CA GLY A 122 19.15 -0.53 -12.47
C GLY A 122 20.17 0.48 -12.98
N ASN A 123 19.91 1.07 -14.13
CA ASN A 123 20.79 2.05 -14.78
C ASN A 123 20.84 3.41 -14.09
N ASP A 124 19.95 3.70 -13.17
CA ASP A 124 19.92 4.98 -12.44
C ASP A 124 21.18 5.17 -11.57
N ILE A 125 21.88 4.07 -11.23
CA ILE A 125 23.19 4.15 -10.54
C ILE A 125 24.21 5.02 -11.31
N GLN A 126 24.07 5.16 -12.63
CA GLN A 126 24.94 5.98 -13.45
C GLN A 126 24.55 7.47 -13.37
N LYS A 127 23.33 7.77 -12.91
CA LYS A 127 22.77 9.12 -12.81
C LYS A 127 22.80 9.66 -11.36
N ILE A 128 23.52 9.02 -10.44
CA ILE A 128 23.54 9.42 -9.00
C ILE A 128 23.89 10.90 -8.85
N ASP A 129 24.81 11.45 -9.65
CA ASP A 129 25.20 12.86 -9.58
C ASP A 129 24.04 13.81 -9.93
N GLN A 130 23.22 13.46 -10.90
CA GLN A 130 22.03 14.20 -11.30
C GLN A 130 20.95 14.08 -10.23
N ILE A 131 20.70 12.85 -9.75
CA ILE A 131 19.72 12.56 -8.69
C ILE A 131 20.01 13.36 -7.42
N VAL A 132 21.26 13.33 -6.96
CA VAL A 132 21.67 14.04 -5.74
C VAL A 132 21.60 15.56 -5.89
N LYS A 133 21.77 16.09 -7.10
CA LYS A 133 21.59 17.52 -7.41
C LYS A 133 20.13 17.94 -7.51
N GLY A 134 19.19 17.00 -7.59
CA GLY A 134 17.77 17.25 -7.79
C GLY A 134 17.41 17.52 -9.26
N ASP A 135 18.26 17.09 -10.20
CA ASP A 135 17.95 17.17 -11.62
C ASP A 135 16.84 16.17 -11.97
N GLU A 136 15.94 16.55 -12.86
CA GLU A 136 14.93 15.63 -13.37
C GLU A 136 15.58 14.54 -14.21
N ILE A 137 15.32 13.27 -13.87
CA ILE A 137 15.82 12.14 -14.64
C ILE A 137 14.66 11.36 -15.25
N ILE A 138 14.87 10.86 -16.46
CA ILE A 138 13.94 9.92 -17.09
C ILE A 138 14.29 8.52 -16.57
N GLN A 139 13.36 7.94 -15.80
CA GLN A 139 13.43 6.54 -15.38
C GLN A 139 12.81 5.63 -16.44
N GLU A 140 13.48 4.51 -16.71
CA GLU A 140 12.91 3.47 -17.56
C GLU A 140 11.70 2.83 -16.89
N LYS A 141 10.58 2.77 -17.61
CA LYS A 141 9.38 2.12 -17.08
C LYS A 141 9.47 0.62 -17.32
N PHE A 142 9.36 -0.16 -16.24
CA PHE A 142 9.20 -1.60 -16.34
C PHE A 142 7.86 -1.94 -17.02
N ILE A 143 7.91 -2.79 -18.05
CA ILE A 143 6.73 -3.22 -18.78
C ILE A 143 6.56 -4.72 -18.58
N SER A 144 5.46 -5.12 -17.94
CA SER A 144 5.06 -6.51 -17.84
C SER A 144 4.22 -6.93 -19.05
N LYS A 145 4.45 -8.15 -19.54
CA LYS A 145 3.65 -8.76 -20.62
C LYS A 145 3.12 -10.10 -20.15
N SER A 146 1.85 -10.37 -20.44
CA SER A 146 1.27 -11.69 -20.24
C SER A 146 1.37 -12.51 -21.51
N TYR A 147 1.84 -13.73 -21.37
CA TYR A 147 1.83 -14.75 -22.44
C TYR A 147 0.66 -15.73 -22.28
N ALA A 148 -0.21 -15.53 -21.29
CA ALA A 148 -1.39 -16.34 -21.11
C ALA A 148 -2.41 -16.06 -22.24
N THR A 149 -3.12 -17.09 -22.68
CA THR A 149 -4.21 -16.97 -23.66
C THR A 149 -5.36 -16.11 -23.15
N THR A 150 -5.55 -16.06 -21.83
CA THR A 150 -6.50 -15.18 -21.15
C THR A 150 -5.81 -14.52 -19.99
N SER A 151 -5.78 -13.19 -19.98
CA SER A 151 -5.16 -12.40 -18.92
C SER A 151 -6.22 -11.55 -18.23
N PHE A 152 -6.61 -11.93 -17.02
CA PHE A 152 -7.61 -11.16 -16.24
C PHE A 152 -7.02 -9.90 -15.61
N LEU A 153 -5.77 -9.96 -15.16
CA LEU A 153 -5.12 -8.82 -14.50
C LEU A 153 -4.60 -7.79 -15.49
N MET A 154 -4.26 -8.22 -16.71
CA MET A 154 -3.65 -7.38 -17.75
C MET A 154 -4.65 -6.97 -18.84
N ASP A 155 -5.93 -7.39 -18.72
CA ASP A 155 -6.96 -6.98 -19.67
C ASP A 155 -7.29 -5.47 -19.53
N ASP A 156 -7.99 -4.95 -20.54
CA ASP A 156 -8.33 -3.52 -20.60
C ASP A 156 -9.72 -3.19 -20.03
N LYS A 157 -10.40 -4.14 -19.37
CA LYS A 157 -11.79 -3.97 -18.89
C LYS A 157 -11.99 -2.83 -17.90
N LEU A 158 -10.94 -2.49 -17.15
CA LEU A 158 -10.93 -1.41 -16.17
C LEU A 158 -9.77 -0.43 -16.42
N SER A 159 -9.33 -0.27 -17.66
CA SER A 159 -8.14 0.51 -18.02
C SER A 159 -8.35 2.04 -17.94
N ASN A 160 -9.59 2.50 -17.81
CA ASN A 160 -9.90 3.93 -17.69
C ASN A 160 -11.19 4.16 -16.88
N ILE A 161 -11.43 5.42 -16.54
CA ILE A 161 -12.56 5.85 -15.70
C ILE A 161 -13.91 5.52 -16.32
N GLU A 162 -14.06 5.65 -17.63
CA GLU A 162 -15.34 5.36 -18.29
C GLU A 162 -15.67 3.85 -18.23
N LYS A 163 -14.68 2.99 -18.45
CA LYS A 163 -14.85 1.54 -18.29
C LYS A 163 -15.12 1.17 -16.83
N PHE A 164 -14.47 1.83 -15.88
CA PHE A 164 -14.74 1.67 -14.45
C PHE A 164 -16.20 1.99 -14.14
N LYS A 165 -16.68 3.17 -14.55
CA LYS A 165 -18.05 3.63 -14.35
C LYS A 165 -19.07 2.65 -14.94
N ASN A 166 -18.87 2.23 -16.20
CA ASN A 166 -19.77 1.33 -16.91
C ASN A 166 -19.85 -0.04 -16.24
N ASN A 167 -18.73 -0.60 -15.80
CA ASN A 167 -18.72 -1.87 -15.08
C ASN A 167 -19.34 -1.72 -13.68
N LEU A 168 -19.03 -0.67 -12.94
CA LEU A 168 -19.63 -0.41 -11.63
C LEU A 168 -21.15 -0.29 -11.73
N SER A 169 -21.67 0.48 -12.71
CA SER A 169 -23.11 0.61 -12.96
C SER A 169 -23.79 -0.73 -13.22
N LYS A 170 -23.12 -1.67 -13.90
CA LYS A 170 -23.63 -3.03 -14.10
C LYS A 170 -23.65 -3.82 -12.79
N PHE A 171 -22.55 -3.79 -12.02
CA PHE A 171 -22.44 -4.54 -10.77
C PHE A 171 -23.45 -4.08 -9.72
N LEU A 172 -23.69 -2.78 -9.58
CA LEU A 172 -24.64 -2.24 -8.61
C LEU A 172 -26.12 -2.62 -8.90
N LYS A 173 -26.42 -3.16 -10.09
CA LYS A 173 -27.74 -3.71 -10.44
C LYS A 173 -27.92 -5.17 -9.99
N HIS A 174 -26.84 -5.87 -9.64
CA HIS A 174 -26.93 -7.24 -9.19
C HIS A 174 -27.23 -7.32 -7.69
N GLU A 175 -28.02 -8.32 -7.32
CA GLU A 175 -28.22 -8.64 -5.92
C GLU A 175 -26.89 -9.10 -5.27
N LYS A 176 -26.59 -8.59 -4.08
CA LYS A 176 -25.36 -8.91 -3.33
C LYS A 176 -25.14 -10.42 -3.18
N LYS A 177 -26.23 -11.17 -2.92
CA LYS A 177 -26.19 -12.65 -2.81
C LYS A 177 -25.77 -13.35 -4.10
N ASP A 178 -26.09 -12.78 -5.27
CA ASP A 178 -25.74 -13.40 -6.55
C ASP A 178 -24.27 -13.15 -6.90
N ILE A 179 -23.71 -12.02 -6.47
CA ILE A 179 -22.27 -11.77 -6.55
C ILE A 179 -21.52 -12.78 -5.68
N ILE A 180 -22.00 -13.04 -4.43
CA ILE A 180 -21.40 -14.05 -3.55
C ILE A 180 -21.47 -15.45 -4.17
N LYS A 181 -22.61 -15.84 -4.75
CA LYS A 181 -22.73 -17.12 -5.45
C LYS A 181 -21.75 -17.25 -6.62
N SER A 182 -21.61 -16.18 -7.41
CA SER A 182 -20.64 -16.15 -8.52
C SER A 182 -19.21 -16.32 -8.03
N LEU A 183 -18.83 -15.67 -6.92
CA LEU A 183 -17.52 -15.85 -6.29
C LEU A 183 -17.29 -17.27 -5.78
N LEU A 184 -18.31 -17.89 -5.18
CA LEU A 184 -18.24 -19.29 -4.72
C LEU A 184 -18.06 -20.23 -5.90
N SER A 185 -18.83 -20.05 -6.97
CA SER A 185 -18.76 -20.88 -8.18
C SER A 185 -17.44 -20.71 -8.95
N SER A 186 -16.79 -19.55 -8.83
CA SER A 186 -15.49 -19.30 -9.47
C SER A 186 -14.33 -19.99 -8.78
N ASN A 187 -14.53 -20.52 -7.58
CA ASN A 187 -13.47 -21.07 -6.71
C ASN A 187 -12.32 -20.08 -6.44
N LEU A 188 -12.60 -18.78 -6.50
CA LEU A 188 -11.58 -17.76 -6.19
C LEU A 188 -11.17 -17.87 -4.72
N THR A 189 -9.88 -18.00 -4.48
CA THR A 189 -9.29 -18.10 -3.13
C THR A 189 -8.36 -16.92 -2.87
N GLY A 190 -8.15 -16.63 -1.58
CA GLY A 190 -7.15 -15.65 -1.15
C GLY A 190 -5.74 -16.06 -1.55
N ARG A 191 -4.88 -15.08 -1.81
CA ARG A 191 -3.49 -15.27 -2.25
C ARG A 191 -2.45 -14.96 -1.16
N GLY A 192 -2.89 -14.64 0.05
CA GLY A 192 -2.02 -14.38 1.20
C GLY A 192 -1.56 -15.63 1.97
N GLY A 193 -1.53 -16.80 1.33
CA GLY A 193 -0.99 -18.06 1.89
C GLY A 193 -2.05 -19.07 2.29
N ALA A 194 -3.09 -18.68 3.03
CA ALA A 194 -4.11 -19.61 3.56
C ALA A 194 -5.07 -20.18 2.49
N GLY A 195 -5.16 -19.58 1.31
CA GLY A 195 -6.04 -20.07 0.24
C GLY A 195 -7.53 -20.08 0.57
N PHE A 196 -7.98 -19.27 1.54
CA PHE A 196 -9.36 -19.27 1.99
C PHE A 196 -10.33 -18.81 0.89
N PRO A 197 -11.47 -19.48 0.65
CA PRO A 197 -12.42 -19.11 -0.39
C PRO A 197 -12.97 -17.69 -0.23
N THR A 198 -12.74 -16.84 -1.21
CA THR A 198 -13.13 -15.42 -1.16
C THR A 198 -14.63 -15.24 -0.99
N GLY A 199 -15.44 -16.01 -1.71
CA GLY A 199 -16.90 -15.95 -1.60
C GLY A 199 -17.41 -16.28 -0.21
N MET A 200 -16.81 -17.27 0.48
CA MET A 200 -17.14 -17.59 1.88
C MET A 200 -16.78 -16.47 2.83
N LYS A 201 -15.60 -15.85 2.66
CA LYS A 201 -15.15 -14.73 3.48
C LYS A 201 -16.11 -13.53 3.37
N TRP A 202 -16.54 -13.21 2.16
CA TRP A 202 -17.48 -12.13 1.93
C TRP A 202 -18.87 -12.45 2.48
N ASP A 203 -19.34 -13.70 2.34
CA ASP A 203 -20.60 -14.15 2.89
C ASP A 203 -20.62 -14.01 4.42
N PHE A 204 -19.59 -14.50 5.11
CA PHE A 204 -19.48 -14.38 6.57
C PHE A 204 -19.46 -12.90 7.01
N CYS A 205 -18.68 -12.06 6.31
CA CYS A 205 -18.60 -10.65 6.62
C CYS A 205 -19.94 -9.93 6.37
N SER A 206 -20.65 -10.29 5.30
CA SER A 206 -21.97 -9.70 4.99
C SER A 206 -22.99 -9.97 6.08
N LYS A 207 -22.97 -11.17 6.68
CA LYS A 207 -23.88 -11.63 7.75
C LYS A 207 -23.49 -11.14 9.15
N ALA A 208 -22.25 -10.68 9.32
CA ALA A 208 -21.81 -10.18 10.62
C ALA A 208 -22.62 -8.95 11.04
N LYS A 209 -23.12 -8.96 12.27
CA LYS A 209 -23.83 -7.83 12.86
C LYS A 209 -22.83 -6.82 13.39
N SER A 210 -22.64 -5.71 12.67
CA SER A 210 -21.74 -4.62 13.06
C SER A 210 -22.29 -3.30 12.52
N GLU A 211 -22.18 -2.25 13.31
CA GLU A 211 -22.54 -0.89 12.88
C GLU A 211 -21.62 -0.38 11.78
N LYS A 212 -20.36 -0.87 11.74
CA LYS A 212 -19.35 -0.44 10.78
C LYS A 212 -18.56 -1.65 10.27
N LYS A 213 -18.36 -1.70 8.96
CA LYS A 213 -17.54 -2.70 8.27
C LYS A 213 -16.51 -2.00 7.40
N TYR A 214 -15.31 -2.55 7.36
CA TYR A 214 -14.20 -2.03 6.58
C TYR A 214 -13.75 -3.02 5.52
N VAL A 215 -13.29 -2.50 4.39
CA VAL A 215 -12.53 -3.25 3.39
C VAL A 215 -11.07 -2.85 3.50
N ILE A 216 -10.21 -3.80 3.88
CA ILE A 216 -8.77 -3.55 3.98
C ILE A 216 -8.07 -4.26 2.83
N CYS A 217 -7.44 -3.48 1.94
CA CYS A 217 -6.49 -3.99 0.98
C CYS A 217 -5.12 -4.04 1.65
N ASN A 218 -4.69 -5.24 2.03
CA ASN A 218 -3.34 -5.45 2.50
C ASN A 218 -2.41 -5.54 1.29
N ALA A 219 -1.70 -4.45 1.02
CA ALA A 219 -0.70 -4.32 -0.02
C ALA A 219 0.71 -4.11 0.57
N ASP A 220 0.95 -4.69 1.76
CA ASP A 220 2.25 -4.75 2.40
C ASP A 220 3.04 -5.95 1.87
N GLU A 221 3.61 -5.80 0.68
CA GLU A 221 4.41 -6.81 -0.01
C GLU A 221 5.86 -6.79 0.51
N GLY A 222 6.07 -7.36 1.71
CA GLY A 222 7.34 -7.32 2.43
C GLY A 222 8.41 -8.31 1.95
N ASP A 223 8.04 -9.33 1.20
CA ASP A 223 8.94 -10.42 0.80
C ASP A 223 9.93 -9.97 -0.28
N SER A 224 11.21 -10.18 -0.03
CA SER A 224 12.26 -9.92 -1.01
C SER A 224 12.10 -10.82 -2.24
N GLY A 225 11.99 -10.19 -3.42
CA GLY A 225 11.72 -10.90 -4.68
C GLY A 225 10.27 -10.86 -5.12
N ALA A 226 9.33 -10.48 -4.23
CA ALA A 226 7.95 -10.21 -4.57
C ALA A 226 7.77 -8.74 -4.96
N PHE A 227 7.16 -8.49 -6.11
CA PHE A 227 6.84 -7.15 -6.62
C PHE A 227 5.57 -7.14 -7.49
N SER A 228 4.75 -8.18 -7.38
CA SER A 228 3.49 -8.31 -8.14
C SER A 228 2.43 -7.31 -7.65
N ASP A 229 2.36 -7.09 -6.35
CA ASP A 229 1.42 -6.14 -5.77
C ASP A 229 1.81 -4.71 -6.16
N ARG A 230 3.10 -4.37 -6.08
CA ARG A 230 3.61 -3.08 -6.55
C ARG A 230 3.20 -2.82 -8.00
N TYR A 231 3.40 -3.81 -8.88
CA TYR A 231 3.00 -3.70 -10.28
C TYR A 231 1.50 -3.43 -10.44
N LEU A 232 0.65 -4.14 -9.71
CA LEU A 232 -0.80 -3.94 -9.77
C LEU A 232 -1.21 -2.55 -9.25
N LEU A 233 -0.57 -2.06 -8.21
CA LEU A 233 -0.87 -0.75 -7.64
C LEU A 233 -0.43 0.40 -8.56
N GLU A 234 0.69 0.26 -9.27
CA GLU A 234 1.24 1.28 -10.16
C GLU A 234 0.57 1.29 -11.55
N ASP A 235 0.37 0.09 -12.15
CA ASP A 235 -0.13 -0.02 -13.52
C ASP A 235 -1.62 -0.35 -13.62
N GLN A 236 -2.23 -0.91 -12.57
CA GLN A 236 -3.63 -1.33 -12.56
C GLN A 236 -4.41 -0.80 -11.33
N PRO A 237 -4.18 0.44 -10.87
CA PRO A 237 -4.78 0.95 -9.63
C PRO A 237 -6.30 0.90 -9.67
N LEU A 238 -6.93 1.18 -10.83
CA LEU A 238 -8.37 1.13 -10.98
C LEU A 238 -8.96 -0.27 -10.77
N LYS A 239 -8.22 -1.35 -11.10
CA LYS A 239 -8.69 -2.72 -10.83
C LYS A 239 -8.69 -3.04 -9.35
N VAL A 240 -7.64 -2.62 -8.64
CA VAL A 240 -7.54 -2.79 -7.18
C VAL A 240 -8.67 -2.05 -6.49
N ILE A 241 -8.86 -0.77 -6.82
CA ILE A 241 -9.93 0.06 -6.27
C ILE A 241 -11.31 -0.53 -6.60
N PHE A 242 -11.53 -0.99 -7.83
CA PHE A 242 -12.79 -1.61 -8.23
C PHE A 242 -13.12 -2.84 -7.38
N GLY A 243 -12.14 -3.71 -7.15
CA GLY A 243 -12.30 -4.87 -6.27
C GLY A 243 -12.71 -4.48 -4.85
N MET A 244 -12.11 -3.41 -4.30
CA MET A 244 -12.47 -2.89 -2.98
C MET A 244 -13.90 -2.33 -2.94
N VAL A 245 -14.31 -1.56 -3.96
CA VAL A 245 -15.66 -0.99 -4.07
C VAL A 245 -16.71 -2.10 -4.13
N ILE A 246 -16.51 -3.13 -4.97
CA ILE A 246 -17.42 -4.26 -5.07
C ILE A 246 -17.48 -5.05 -3.75
N CYS A 247 -16.34 -5.26 -3.10
CA CYS A 247 -16.31 -5.88 -1.78
C CYS A 247 -17.14 -5.08 -0.77
N GLY A 248 -16.95 -3.75 -0.70
CA GLY A 248 -17.72 -2.85 0.15
C GLY A 248 -19.22 -2.94 -0.11
N TYR A 249 -19.62 -2.90 -1.38
CA TYR A 249 -21.01 -3.08 -1.78
C TYR A 249 -21.63 -4.37 -1.25
N VAL A 250 -20.93 -5.49 -1.47
CA VAL A 250 -21.44 -6.83 -1.12
C VAL A 250 -21.54 -7.03 0.39
N ILE A 251 -20.51 -6.64 1.16
CA ILE A 251 -20.48 -6.86 2.60
C ILE A 251 -21.27 -5.80 3.40
N GLY A 252 -21.68 -4.72 2.74
CA GLY A 252 -22.31 -3.56 3.39
C GLY A 252 -21.31 -2.71 4.17
N GLY A 253 -20.08 -2.58 3.68
CA GLY A 253 -19.06 -1.67 4.17
C GLY A 253 -19.07 -0.35 3.39
N ASN A 254 -18.74 0.74 4.05
CA ASN A 254 -18.70 2.07 3.46
C ASN A 254 -17.31 2.73 3.53
N GLU A 255 -16.35 2.06 4.12
CA GLU A 255 -14.97 2.54 4.22
C GLU A 255 -13.97 1.46 3.79
N GLY A 256 -13.01 1.86 2.98
CA GLY A 256 -11.88 1.05 2.61
C GLY A 256 -10.55 1.69 3.03
N VAL A 257 -9.58 0.84 3.31
CA VAL A 257 -8.22 1.23 3.67
C VAL A 257 -7.23 0.51 2.78
N LEU A 258 -6.34 1.27 2.15
CA LEU A 258 -5.19 0.76 1.43
C LEU A 258 -3.99 0.77 2.38
N TYR A 259 -3.53 -0.41 2.77
CA TYR A 259 -2.36 -0.58 3.63
C TYR A 259 -1.15 -0.90 2.77
N ILE A 260 -0.32 0.11 2.52
CA ILE A 260 0.77 0.08 1.56
C ILE A 260 2.08 0.39 2.28
N ARG A 261 3.14 -0.25 1.86
CA ARG A 261 4.50 0.02 2.35
C ARG A 261 4.93 1.45 2.03
N GLY A 262 5.57 2.11 2.99
CA GLY A 262 6.21 3.42 2.77
C GLY A 262 7.32 3.38 1.71
N GLU A 263 7.88 2.18 1.45
CA GLU A 263 8.91 1.93 0.43
C GLU A 263 8.36 1.92 -1.01
N TYR A 264 7.04 2.11 -1.22
CA TYR A 264 6.40 2.12 -2.54
C TYR A 264 5.79 3.51 -2.88
N PRO A 265 6.58 4.59 -2.95
CA PRO A 265 6.07 5.95 -3.17
C PRO A 265 5.25 6.07 -4.46
N LYS A 266 5.69 5.45 -5.56
CA LYS A 266 4.95 5.47 -6.84
C LYS A 266 3.61 4.77 -6.79
N SER A 267 3.49 3.68 -6.03
CA SER A 267 2.21 3.01 -5.80
C SER A 267 1.24 3.92 -5.04
N ILE A 268 1.73 4.63 -4.02
CA ILE A 268 0.95 5.59 -3.24
C ILE A 268 0.47 6.75 -4.12
N GLU A 269 1.35 7.30 -4.96
CA GLU A 269 1.02 8.37 -5.90
C GLU A 269 -0.03 7.94 -6.91
N ALA A 270 0.14 6.78 -7.57
CA ALA A 270 -0.79 6.24 -8.56
C ALA A 270 -2.20 5.99 -7.99
N LEU A 271 -2.25 5.45 -6.76
CA LEU A 271 -3.52 5.21 -6.08
C LEU A 271 -4.19 6.51 -5.66
N ASN A 272 -3.47 7.45 -5.05
CA ASN A 272 -4.01 8.75 -4.67
C ASN A 272 -4.55 9.51 -5.87
N GLY A 273 -3.81 9.52 -7.00
CA GLY A 273 -4.27 10.11 -8.25
C GLY A 273 -5.58 9.47 -8.74
N SER A 274 -5.65 8.15 -8.73
CA SER A 274 -6.84 7.39 -9.13
C SER A 274 -8.03 7.65 -8.20
N ILE A 275 -7.82 7.66 -6.88
CA ILE A 275 -8.86 7.94 -5.87
C ILE A 275 -9.43 9.34 -6.07
N ASN A 276 -8.57 10.35 -6.24
CA ASN A 276 -9.01 11.72 -6.44
C ASN A 276 -9.88 11.86 -7.69
N ILE A 277 -9.46 11.30 -8.81
CA ILE A 277 -10.25 11.31 -10.05
C ILE A 277 -11.60 10.59 -9.86
N LEU A 278 -11.62 9.46 -9.18
CA LEU A 278 -12.86 8.71 -8.92
C LEU A 278 -13.80 9.50 -7.99
N LYS A 279 -13.29 10.21 -6.99
CA LYS A 279 -14.08 11.12 -6.12
C LYS A 279 -14.67 12.27 -6.92
N GLU A 280 -13.88 12.95 -7.74
CA GLU A 280 -14.34 14.04 -8.62
C GLU A 280 -15.44 13.59 -9.60
N LYS A 281 -15.41 12.34 -10.03
CA LYS A 281 -16.41 11.76 -10.93
C LYS A 281 -17.62 11.12 -10.22
N GLY A 282 -17.72 11.22 -8.88
CA GLY A 282 -18.81 10.61 -8.09
C GLY A 282 -18.83 9.07 -8.16
N LEU A 283 -17.65 8.47 -8.33
CA LEU A 283 -17.48 7.01 -8.37
C LEU A 283 -16.87 6.46 -7.04
N LEU A 284 -16.52 7.36 -6.14
CA LEU A 284 -16.18 7.15 -4.73
C LEU A 284 -16.81 8.26 -3.90
N GLY A 285 -17.07 7.99 -2.62
CA GLY A 285 -17.71 8.90 -1.67
C GLY A 285 -19.18 8.54 -1.45
N GLU A 286 -20.02 9.55 -1.32
CA GLU A 286 -21.44 9.39 -1.03
C GLU A 286 -22.28 9.17 -2.29
N ASN A 287 -23.35 8.35 -2.16
CA ASN A 287 -24.37 8.14 -3.19
C ASN A 287 -23.82 7.82 -4.59
N ILE A 288 -22.88 6.89 -4.68
CA ILE A 288 -22.18 6.51 -5.90
C ILE A 288 -23.19 6.22 -7.02
N LEU A 289 -23.02 6.87 -8.18
CA LEU A 289 -23.91 6.75 -9.36
C LEU A 289 -25.39 7.02 -9.03
N ASN A 290 -25.67 7.91 -8.07
CA ASN A 290 -27.02 8.23 -7.57
C ASN A 290 -27.76 7.03 -6.97
N THR A 291 -27.05 6.10 -6.35
CA THR A 291 -27.60 4.97 -5.59
C THR A 291 -27.47 5.25 -4.08
N ASP A 292 -28.08 4.39 -3.24
CA ASP A 292 -27.92 4.44 -1.79
C ASP A 292 -26.55 3.91 -1.31
N PHE A 293 -25.69 3.50 -2.22
CA PHE A 293 -24.37 2.97 -1.90
C PHE A 293 -23.35 4.10 -1.79
N SER A 294 -22.66 4.12 -0.67
CA SER A 294 -21.54 5.04 -0.39
C SER A 294 -20.33 4.24 0.00
N PHE A 295 -19.17 4.60 -0.55
CA PHE A 295 -17.90 3.95 -0.23
C PHE A 295 -16.74 4.90 -0.45
N ASP A 296 -15.95 5.12 0.59
CA ASP A 296 -14.76 5.99 0.52
C ASP A 296 -13.48 5.20 0.79
N LEU A 297 -12.35 5.72 0.29
CA LEU A 297 -11.01 5.13 0.44
C LEU A 297 -10.06 6.10 1.11
N ASN A 298 -9.25 5.53 2.01
CA ASN A 298 -8.17 6.19 2.74
C ASN A 298 -6.87 5.41 2.61
#